data_898c35936dc7076d7186f511f7d87e4e
#
_entry.id   898c35936dc7076d7186f511f7d87e4e
#
_cell.length_a   1.000
_cell.length_b   1.000
_cell.length_c   1.000
_cell.angle_alpha   90.00
_cell.angle_beta   90.00
_cell.angle_gamma   90.00
#
_symmetry.space_group_name_H-M   'P 1'
#
loop_
_entity.id
_entity.type
_entity.pdbx_description
1 polymer ?
#
loop_
_entity_poly.entity_id
_entity_poly.type
_entity_poly.pdbx_seq_one_letter_code
_entity_poly.pdbx_strand_id
1 'polypeptide(L)' 'MNESSNAVAERRLIDQVVGRLTSRFPGVDPVTVLCVVDEIHARYDGRPVRDYIPLFVERNAKSELSRLGVTG' A
#
# COMPACT_ATOMS: atom_id res chain seq x y z
N MET A 1 15.55 -19.05 -0.20
CA MET A 1 15.79 -18.44 1.09
C MET A 1 15.71 -16.94 1.02
N ASN A 2 16.54 -16.32 0.19
CA ASN A 2 16.51 -14.88 0.08
C ASN A 2 15.19 -14.34 -0.43
N GLU A 3 14.54 -15.11 -1.30
CA GLU A 3 13.25 -14.71 -1.82
C GLU A 3 12.20 -14.59 -0.74
N SER A 4 12.19 -15.55 0.17
CA SER A 4 11.26 -15.52 1.29
C SER A 4 11.49 -14.31 2.19
N SER A 5 12.77 -14.02 2.45
CA SER A 5 13.13 -12.87 3.27
C SER A 5 12.69 -11.57 2.62
N ASN A 6 12.91 -11.46 1.30
CA ASN A 6 12.53 -10.27 0.57
C ASN A 6 11.02 -10.09 0.56
N ALA A 7 10.28 -11.18 0.38
CA ALA A 7 8.83 -11.13 0.37
C ALA A 7 8.29 -10.71 1.73
N VAL A 8 8.88 -11.22 2.81
CA VAL A 8 8.46 -10.86 4.16
C VAL A 8 8.77 -9.39 4.44
N ALA A 9 9.96 -8.93 4.04
CA ALA A 9 10.33 -7.54 4.24
C ALA A 9 9.40 -6.60 3.47
N GLU A 10 9.10 -6.95 2.23
CA GLU A 10 8.18 -6.16 1.42
C GLU A 10 6.79 -6.12 2.06
N ARG A 11 6.31 -7.25 2.54
CA ARG A 11 4.99 -7.33 3.17
C ARG A 11 4.93 -6.45 4.41
N ARG A 12 6.00 -6.44 5.21
CA ARG A 12 6.06 -5.59 6.39
C ARG A 12 5.99 -4.12 6.02
N LEU A 13 6.68 -3.73 4.95
CA LEU A 13 6.66 -2.35 4.49
C LEU A 13 5.26 -1.98 3.98
N ILE A 14 4.62 -2.89 3.28
CA ILE A 14 3.25 -2.66 2.82
C ILE A 14 2.29 -2.54 4.01
N ASP A 15 2.47 -3.35 5.03
CA ASP A 15 1.65 -3.25 6.23
C ASP A 15 1.84 -1.91 6.93
N GLN A 16 3.07 -1.40 6.94
CA GLN A 16 3.34 -0.08 7.49
C GLN A 16 2.66 1.02 6.67
N VAL A 17 2.64 0.85 5.36
CA VAL A 17 1.94 1.79 4.48
C VAL A 17 0.45 1.81 4.83
N VAL A 18 -0.15 0.64 5.01
CA VAL A 18 -1.56 0.56 5.40
C VAL A 18 -1.80 1.32 6.71
N GLY A 19 -0.93 1.11 7.70
CA GLY A 19 -1.05 1.80 8.98
C GLY A 19 -0.97 3.31 8.84
N ARG A 20 0.00 3.78 8.09
CA ARG A 20 0.17 5.23 7.89
C ARG A 20 -1.03 5.84 7.18
N LEU A 21 -1.51 5.15 6.14
CA LEU A 21 -2.65 5.66 5.39
C LEU A 21 -3.93 5.63 6.20
N THR A 22 -4.11 4.59 7.01
CA THR A 22 -5.27 4.52 7.89
C THR A 22 -5.30 5.71 8.85
N SER A 23 -4.14 6.08 9.38
CA SER A 23 -4.04 7.24 10.27
C SER A 23 -4.25 8.55 9.53
N ARG A 24 -3.78 8.61 8.30
CA ARG A 24 -3.86 9.85 7.51
C ARG A 24 -5.28 10.10 7.00
N PHE A 25 -6.03 9.04 6.75
CA PHE A 25 -7.38 9.15 6.21
C PHE A 25 -8.40 8.54 7.19
N PRO A 26 -8.61 9.19 8.34
CA PRO A 26 -9.50 8.62 9.35
C PRO A 26 -10.94 8.51 8.90
N GLY A 27 -11.33 9.28 7.87
CA GLY A 27 -12.67 9.20 7.32
C GLY A 27 -12.88 8.03 6.38
N VAL A 28 -11.82 7.31 6.05
CA VAL A 28 -11.90 6.14 5.17
C VAL A 28 -11.83 4.89 6.03
N ASP A 29 -12.71 3.94 5.75
CA ASP A 29 -12.74 2.67 6.46
C ASP A 29 -11.38 1.96 6.33
N PRO A 30 -10.80 1.46 7.43
CA PRO A 30 -9.53 0.74 7.36
C PRO A 30 -9.54 -0.44 6.38
N VAL A 31 -10.67 -1.12 6.24
CA VAL A 31 -10.79 -2.20 5.26
C VAL A 31 -10.65 -1.65 3.85
N THR A 32 -11.22 -0.49 3.59
CA THR A 32 -11.08 0.16 2.29
C THR A 32 -9.62 0.53 2.03
N VAL A 33 -8.92 1.05 3.03
CA VAL A 33 -7.49 1.35 2.91
C VAL A 33 -6.72 0.10 2.53
N LEU A 34 -6.98 -0.99 3.23
CA LEU A 34 -6.30 -2.25 2.96
C LEU A 34 -6.58 -2.74 1.55
N CYS A 35 -7.83 -2.68 1.11
CA CYS A 35 -8.21 -3.11 -0.23
C CYS A 35 -7.51 -2.27 -1.30
N VAL A 36 -7.46 -0.97 -1.12
CA VAL A 36 -6.81 -0.08 -2.08
C VAL A 36 -5.32 -0.40 -2.16
N VAL A 37 -4.66 -0.56 -1.01
CA VAL A 37 -3.24 -0.86 -0.97
C VAL A 37 -2.96 -2.21 -1.63
N ASP A 38 -3.74 -3.24 -1.29
CA ASP A 38 -3.54 -4.58 -1.85
C ASP A 38 -3.75 -4.58 -3.36
N GLU A 39 -4.76 -3.89 -3.83
CA GLU A 39 -5.06 -3.81 -5.26
C GLU A 39 -3.91 -3.14 -6.02
N ILE A 40 -3.41 -2.04 -5.49
CA ILE A 40 -2.31 -1.33 -6.12
C ILE A 40 -1.03 -2.17 -6.04
N HIS A 41 -0.79 -2.81 -4.90
CA HIS A 41 0.37 -3.67 -4.73
C HIS A 41 0.38 -4.80 -5.76
N ALA A 42 -0.78 -5.35 -6.04
CA ALA A 42 -0.90 -6.43 -7.02
C ALA A 42 -0.50 -5.99 -8.43
N ARG A 43 -0.67 -4.71 -8.74
CA ARG A 43 -0.26 -4.19 -10.05
C ARG A 43 1.24 -4.24 -10.26
N TYR A 44 2.00 -4.25 -9.17
CA TYR A 44 3.46 -4.30 -9.22
C TYR A 44 4.00 -5.71 -9.06
N ASP A 45 3.10 -6.69 -8.95
CA ASP A 45 3.51 -8.07 -8.83
C ASP A 45 4.24 -8.50 -10.11
N GLY A 46 5.37 -9.16 -9.94
CA GLY A 46 6.19 -9.59 -11.07
C GLY A 46 7.15 -8.54 -11.61
N ARG A 47 7.11 -7.33 -11.07
CA ARG A 47 8.07 -6.29 -11.49
C ARG A 47 9.47 -6.65 -10.98
N PRO A 48 10.51 -6.45 -11.79
CA PRO A 48 11.87 -6.85 -11.39
C PRO A 48 12.46 -6.00 -10.28
N VAL A 49 12.16 -4.71 -10.25
CA VAL A 49 12.68 -3.81 -9.23
C VAL A 49 11.71 -3.74 -8.08
N ARG A 50 12.12 -4.31 -6.93
CA ARG A 50 11.24 -4.39 -5.75
C ARG A 50 11.53 -3.32 -4.70
N ASP A 51 12.71 -2.69 -4.78
CA ASP A 51 13.15 -1.79 -3.71
C ASP A 51 12.20 -0.63 -3.48
N TYR A 52 11.62 -0.11 -4.55
CA TYR A 52 10.76 1.06 -4.47
C TYR A 52 9.27 0.74 -4.54
N ILE A 53 8.92 -0.54 -4.56
CA ILE A 53 7.51 -0.94 -4.67
C ILE A 53 6.67 -0.38 -3.52
N PRO A 54 7.10 -0.50 -2.25
CA PRO A 54 6.29 0.07 -1.17
C PRO A 54 6.09 1.58 -1.32
N LEU A 55 7.09 2.29 -1.79
CA LEU A 55 6.99 3.73 -1.99
C LEU A 55 5.96 4.06 -3.08
N PHE A 56 6.03 3.35 -4.20
CA PHE A 56 5.07 3.56 -5.29
C PHE A 56 3.66 3.19 -4.85
N VAL A 57 3.52 2.11 -4.11
CA VAL A 57 2.21 1.69 -3.61
C VAL A 57 1.64 2.77 -2.68
N GLU A 58 2.45 3.28 -1.77
CA GLU A 58 2.01 4.32 -0.86
C GLU A 58 1.55 5.56 -1.62
N ARG A 59 2.32 5.97 -2.59
CA ARG A 59 2.02 7.15 -3.39
C ARG A 59 0.71 7.00 -4.15
N ASN A 60 0.54 5.87 -4.82
CA ASN A 60 -0.67 5.63 -5.60
C ASN A 60 -1.88 5.44 -4.70
N ALA A 61 -1.71 4.73 -3.59
CA ALA A 61 -2.81 4.53 -2.65
C ALA A 61 -3.24 5.84 -2.02
N LYS A 62 -2.28 6.69 -1.68
CA LYS A 62 -2.59 8.00 -1.12
C LYS A 62 -3.41 8.83 -2.09
N SER A 63 -3.04 8.82 -3.36
CA SER A 63 -3.77 9.53 -4.39
C SER A 63 -5.20 9.00 -4.51
N GLU A 64 -5.34 7.69 -4.52
CA GLU A 64 -6.64 7.04 -4.64
C GLU A 64 -7.52 7.36 -3.43
N LEU A 65 -6.95 7.28 -2.24
CA LEU A 65 -7.69 7.55 -1.01
C LEU A 65 -8.08 9.02 -0.90
N SER A 66 -7.24 9.91 -1.42
CA SER A 66 -7.58 11.32 -1.45
C SER A 66 -8.84 11.57 -2.26
N ARG A 67 -8.98 10.86 -3.38
CA ARG A 67 -10.18 10.98 -4.20
C ARG A 67 -11.40 10.44 -3.48
N LEU A 68 -11.25 9.34 -2.75
CA LEU A 68 -12.35 8.75 -2.01
C LEU A 68 -12.73 9.60 -0.80
N GLY A 69 -11.74 10.19 -0.15
CA GLY A 69 -11.96 10.96 1.06
C GLY A 69 -12.45 12.38 0.85
N VAL A 70 -12.33 12.88 -0.38
CA VAL A 70 -12.69 14.25 -0.70
C VAL A 70 -14.17 14.52 -0.48
N THR A 71 -14.98 13.51 -0.66
CA THR A 71 -16.42 13.65 -0.50
C THR A 71 -16.85 13.89 0.96
N GLY A 72 -15.95 13.54 1.86
CA GLY A 72 -16.23 13.67 3.30
C GLY A 72 -16.19 15.11 3.78
#